data_f6c42ff0c17bf45cde6acf47fe693dc7
#
_entry.id   f6c42ff0c17bf45cde6acf47fe693dc7
#
_cell.length_a   1.000
_cell.length_b   1.000
_cell.length_c   1.000
_cell.angle_alpha   90.00
_cell.angle_beta   90.00
_cell.angle_gamma   90.00
#
_symmetry.space_group_name_H-M   'P 1'
#
loop_
_entity.id
_entity.type
_entity.pdbx_description
1 polymer ?
#
loop_
_entity_poly.entity_id
_entity_poly.type
_entity_poly.pdbx_seq_one_letter_code
_entity_poly.pdbx_strand_id
1 'polypeptide(L)'
;MGKTVSIFNQKGGVGKTTTCVSFAACLGHKGKNTLLVDCDPQGNSTSGVGIDKSQIEASSYDVLINDVSVKDAIIKTKYKNLSVLPADMDLAGAEIELAENENRFKALKKALAPVVMDYDYIIIDCPPSLGLISLNALTASDTLIVPLQCEYFALEGLSQLLGTVRTVKQHYNEHLELEGVLFTMFDTRLKLNQQVMDEVDNFFPNKAYKTKIPRSVKLAEAPSFGEPIIYYEKYSKPSFAYKKFTDEFLKKQ
;
A
#
# COMPACT_ATOMS: atom_id res chain seq x y z
N MET A 1 18.39 3.58 -6.59
CA MET A 1 17.26 2.86 -7.23
C MET A 1 16.08 3.00 -6.31
N GLY A 2 14.93 3.47 -6.83
CA GLY A 2 13.73 3.61 -6.02
C GLY A 2 13.25 2.27 -5.50
N LYS A 3 12.81 2.20 -4.25
CA LYS A 3 12.27 0.97 -3.66
C LYS A 3 10.75 0.94 -3.82
N THR A 4 10.24 -0.15 -4.40
CA THR A 4 8.79 -0.37 -4.59
C THR A 4 8.26 -1.26 -3.47
N VAL A 5 7.23 -0.78 -2.77
CA VAL A 5 6.65 -1.44 -1.59
C VAL A 5 5.14 -1.58 -1.77
N SER A 6 4.63 -2.79 -1.85
CA SER A 6 3.19 -3.05 -1.80
C SER A 6 2.68 -3.10 -0.36
N ILE A 7 1.50 -2.53 -0.15
CA ILE A 7 0.75 -2.68 1.09
C ILE A 7 -0.42 -3.63 0.80
N PHE A 8 -0.32 -4.88 1.23
CA PHE A 8 -1.29 -5.90 0.84
C PHE A 8 -1.74 -6.78 2.01
N ASN A 9 -3.02 -7.06 2.02
CA ASN A 9 -3.67 -8.11 2.81
C ASN A 9 -4.99 -8.45 2.12
N GLN A 10 -5.32 -9.74 2.03
CA GLN A 10 -6.59 -10.21 1.43
C GLN A 10 -7.81 -9.78 2.24
N LYS A 11 -7.64 -9.57 3.54
CA LYS A 11 -8.73 -9.12 4.42
C LYS A 11 -9.07 -7.65 4.14
N GLY A 12 -10.35 -7.37 3.92
CA GLY A 12 -10.88 -6.01 3.84
C GLY A 12 -10.83 -5.30 5.21
N GLY A 13 -10.73 -3.98 5.20
CA GLY A 13 -10.85 -3.16 6.41
C GLY A 13 -9.66 -3.20 7.38
N VAL A 14 -8.54 -3.86 7.06
CA VAL A 14 -7.34 -3.90 7.93
C VAL A 14 -6.47 -2.64 7.89
N GLY A 15 -6.86 -1.62 7.14
CA GLY A 15 -6.16 -0.34 7.05
C GLY A 15 -5.06 -0.30 5.98
N LYS A 16 -5.18 -1.04 4.87
CA LYS A 16 -4.26 -0.98 3.71
C LYS A 16 -4.14 0.45 3.19
N THR A 17 -5.21 1.00 2.65
CA THR A 17 -5.29 2.35 2.09
C THR A 17 -4.85 3.42 3.08
N THR A 18 -5.34 3.34 4.33
CA THR A 18 -4.93 4.27 5.41
C THR A 18 -3.42 4.22 5.64
N THR A 19 -2.83 3.03 5.55
CA THR A 19 -1.37 2.85 5.69
C THR A 19 -0.65 3.40 4.46
N CYS A 20 -1.10 3.11 3.24
CA CYS A 20 -0.51 3.63 2.01
C CYS A 20 -0.44 5.15 2.02
N VAL A 21 -1.58 5.81 2.22
CA VAL A 21 -1.72 7.28 2.25
C VAL A 21 -0.85 7.90 3.35
N SER A 22 -0.95 7.37 4.59
CA SER A 22 -0.23 7.94 5.73
C SER A 22 1.27 7.71 5.63
N PHE A 23 1.69 6.53 5.17
CA PHE A 23 3.10 6.17 5.03
C PHE A 23 3.76 6.96 3.88
N ALA A 24 3.14 7.01 2.70
CA ALA A 24 3.63 7.79 1.57
C ALA A 24 3.77 9.28 1.93
N ALA A 25 2.76 9.86 2.61
CA ALA A 25 2.82 11.23 3.09
C ALA A 25 3.94 11.45 4.13
N CYS A 26 4.19 10.49 5.04
CA CYS A 26 5.28 10.56 5.99
C CYS A 26 6.65 10.50 5.31
N LEU A 27 6.83 9.65 4.30
CA LEU A 27 8.06 9.57 3.49
C LEU A 27 8.32 10.90 2.79
N GLY A 28 7.32 11.46 2.09
CA GLY A 28 7.41 12.77 1.43
C GLY A 28 7.73 13.90 2.42
N HIS A 29 7.10 13.89 3.60
CA HIS A 29 7.38 14.87 4.67
C HIS A 29 8.84 14.80 5.14
N LYS A 30 9.45 13.60 5.15
CA LYS A 30 10.87 13.37 5.48
C LYS A 30 11.83 13.66 4.32
N GLY A 31 11.35 14.22 3.21
CA GLY A 31 12.18 14.62 2.08
C GLY A 31 12.45 13.51 1.07
N LYS A 32 11.73 12.39 1.13
CA LYS A 32 11.82 11.30 0.15
C LYS A 32 10.84 11.55 -0.99
N ASN A 33 11.32 11.57 -2.23
CA ASN A 33 10.44 11.61 -3.39
C ASN A 33 9.62 10.32 -3.44
N THR A 34 8.31 10.43 -3.28
CA THR A 34 7.42 9.28 -3.10
C THR A 34 6.30 9.31 -4.14
N LEU A 35 6.10 8.19 -4.81
CA LEU A 35 4.94 7.93 -5.65
C LEU A 35 3.99 7.00 -4.90
N LEU A 36 2.75 7.40 -4.75
CA LEU A 36 1.65 6.55 -4.32
C LEU A 36 0.95 6.02 -5.57
N VAL A 37 0.86 4.71 -5.71
CA VAL A 37 0.15 4.05 -6.83
C VAL A 37 -1.12 3.46 -6.26
N ASP A 38 -2.25 3.96 -6.71
CA ASP A 38 -3.57 3.43 -6.34
C ASP A 38 -3.95 2.33 -7.33
N CYS A 39 -4.06 1.10 -6.83
CA CYS A 39 -4.48 -0.08 -7.59
C CYS A 39 -5.83 -0.64 -7.13
N ASP A 40 -6.59 0.10 -6.31
CA ASP A 40 -7.94 -0.27 -5.91
C ASP A 40 -8.96 0.51 -6.77
N PRO A 41 -9.90 -0.16 -7.46
CA PRO A 41 -10.96 0.50 -8.23
C PRO A 41 -11.78 1.50 -7.44
N GLN A 42 -11.82 1.35 -6.11
CA GLN A 42 -12.48 2.33 -5.25
C GLN A 42 -11.77 3.69 -5.21
N GLY A 43 -10.50 3.77 -5.62
CA GLY A 43 -9.72 5.01 -5.67
C GLY A 43 -9.63 5.74 -4.32
N ASN A 44 -9.54 4.97 -3.23
CA ASN A 44 -9.55 5.53 -1.87
C ASN A 44 -8.21 6.19 -1.51
N SER A 45 -7.09 5.69 -2.02
CA SER A 45 -5.79 6.34 -1.87
C SER A 45 -5.74 7.65 -2.65
N THR A 46 -6.34 7.69 -3.82
CA THR A 46 -6.49 8.87 -4.68
C THR A 46 -7.23 10.00 -3.94
N SER A 47 -8.43 9.71 -3.45
CA SER A 47 -9.21 10.67 -2.64
C SER A 47 -8.49 11.04 -1.34
N GLY A 48 -7.82 10.08 -0.70
CA GLY A 48 -7.11 10.25 0.56
C GLY A 48 -5.91 11.22 0.49
N VAL A 49 -5.41 11.51 -0.72
CA VAL A 49 -4.39 12.54 -0.96
C VAL A 49 -4.95 13.80 -1.61
N GLY A 50 -6.29 13.95 -1.61
CA GLY A 50 -6.97 15.17 -2.02
C GLY A 50 -7.14 15.34 -3.53
N ILE A 51 -7.06 14.27 -4.31
CA ILE A 51 -7.36 14.32 -5.75
C ILE A 51 -8.85 14.11 -5.96
N ASP A 52 -9.46 15.00 -6.71
CA ASP A 52 -10.85 14.88 -7.16
C ASP A 52 -10.92 13.90 -8.34
N LYS A 53 -11.60 12.77 -8.12
CA LYS A 53 -11.72 11.73 -9.14
C LYS A 53 -12.42 12.19 -10.42
N SER A 54 -13.29 13.20 -10.32
CA SER A 54 -13.98 13.76 -11.49
C SER A 54 -13.07 14.56 -12.43
N GLN A 55 -11.85 14.88 -11.99
CA GLN A 55 -10.85 15.65 -12.74
C GLN A 55 -9.65 14.82 -13.19
N ILE A 56 -9.71 13.50 -13.03
CA ILE A 56 -8.65 12.59 -13.48
C ILE A 56 -8.74 12.49 -15.01
N GLU A 57 -7.65 12.84 -15.71
CA GLU A 57 -7.55 12.71 -17.17
C GLU A 57 -7.03 11.32 -17.58
N ALA A 58 -6.19 10.71 -16.76
CA ALA A 58 -5.67 9.36 -16.93
C ALA A 58 -5.44 8.69 -15.58
N SER A 59 -5.76 7.42 -15.48
CA SER A 59 -5.72 6.61 -14.27
C SER A 59 -4.77 5.42 -14.39
N SER A 60 -4.64 4.64 -13.34
CA SER A 60 -3.93 3.37 -13.37
C SER A 60 -4.56 2.37 -14.35
N TYR A 61 -5.88 2.47 -14.61
CA TYR A 61 -6.53 1.72 -15.67
C TYR A 61 -5.96 2.07 -17.05
N ASP A 62 -5.89 3.36 -17.39
CA ASP A 62 -5.38 3.82 -18.68
C ASP A 62 -3.92 3.42 -18.90
N VAL A 63 -3.13 3.46 -17.84
CA VAL A 63 -1.72 3.02 -17.88
C VAL A 63 -1.59 1.51 -18.11
N LEU A 64 -2.50 0.71 -17.53
CA LEU A 64 -2.45 -0.75 -17.64
C LEU A 64 -3.07 -1.30 -18.94
N ILE A 65 -4.09 -0.62 -19.47
CA ILE A 65 -4.95 -1.14 -20.56
C ILE A 65 -4.80 -0.32 -21.83
N ASN A 66 -4.77 1.01 -21.72
CA ASN A 66 -4.82 1.92 -22.86
C ASN A 66 -3.42 2.41 -23.31
N ASP A 67 -2.34 1.80 -22.79
CA ASP A 67 -0.95 2.16 -23.10
C ASP A 67 -0.62 3.66 -22.85
N VAL A 68 -1.37 4.33 -21.97
CA VAL A 68 -1.07 5.71 -21.57
C VAL A 68 0.24 5.73 -20.80
N SER A 69 1.10 6.69 -21.12
CA SER A 69 2.38 6.85 -20.37
C SER A 69 2.12 7.11 -18.90
N VAL A 70 2.77 6.33 -18.02
CA VAL A 70 2.67 6.56 -16.58
C VAL A 70 3.09 7.98 -16.16
N LYS A 71 3.99 8.62 -16.92
CA LYS A 71 4.42 10.00 -16.66
C LYS A 71 3.29 11.00 -16.88
N ASP A 72 2.40 10.73 -17.81
CA ASP A 72 1.28 11.61 -18.13
C ASP A 72 0.10 11.40 -17.15
N ALA A 73 -0.01 10.21 -16.56
CA ALA A 73 -1.04 9.88 -15.58
C ALA A 73 -0.67 10.28 -14.13
N ILE A 74 0.61 10.52 -13.83
CA ILE A 74 1.05 10.89 -12.48
C ILE A 74 0.67 12.33 -12.16
N ILE A 75 -0.03 12.53 -11.05
CA ILE A 75 -0.46 13.82 -10.53
C ILE A 75 0.40 14.21 -9.32
N LYS A 76 0.94 15.45 -9.33
CA LYS A 76 1.59 16.02 -8.14
C LYS A 76 0.54 16.44 -7.12
N THR A 77 0.65 15.96 -5.90
CA THR A 77 -0.27 16.36 -4.82
C THR A 77 0.16 17.71 -4.19
N LYS A 78 -0.72 18.30 -3.38
CA LYS A 78 -0.38 19.47 -2.55
C LYS A 78 0.60 19.16 -1.41
N TYR A 79 0.92 17.90 -1.18
CA TYR A 79 1.77 17.44 -0.09
C TYR A 79 3.22 17.32 -0.55
N LYS A 80 4.14 17.66 0.37
CA LYS A 80 5.57 17.71 0.08
C LYS A 80 6.10 16.37 -0.45
N ASN A 81 6.77 16.40 -1.61
CA ASN A 81 7.43 15.26 -2.26
C ASN A 81 6.53 14.03 -2.43
N LEU A 82 5.23 14.23 -2.60
CA LEU A 82 4.25 13.17 -2.83
C LEU A 82 3.53 13.40 -4.14
N SER A 83 3.63 12.41 -5.03
CA SER A 83 2.83 12.28 -6.25
C SER A 83 1.93 11.06 -6.16
N VAL A 84 0.90 10.99 -6.97
CA VAL A 84 -0.01 9.85 -7.05
C VAL A 84 -0.24 9.43 -8.50
N LEU A 85 -0.22 8.13 -8.76
CA LEU A 85 -0.88 7.52 -9.92
C LEU A 85 -2.30 7.15 -9.46
N PRO A 86 -3.32 7.89 -9.91
CA PRO A 86 -4.67 7.74 -9.39
C PRO A 86 -5.37 6.50 -9.92
N ALA A 87 -6.42 6.05 -9.24
CA ALA A 87 -7.35 5.04 -9.72
C ALA A 87 -8.79 5.57 -9.75
N ASP A 88 -9.58 4.96 -10.61
CA ASP A 88 -11.02 5.16 -10.74
C ASP A 88 -11.74 3.82 -10.90
N MET A 89 -13.06 3.87 -11.10
CA MET A 89 -13.92 2.68 -11.21
C MET A 89 -13.64 1.84 -12.45
N ASP A 90 -13.05 2.41 -13.51
CA ASP A 90 -12.75 1.69 -14.76
C ASP A 90 -11.70 0.60 -14.52
N LEU A 91 -10.85 0.78 -13.50
CA LEU A 91 -9.88 -0.24 -13.08
C LEU A 91 -10.53 -1.60 -12.69
N ALA A 92 -11.83 -1.62 -12.36
CA ALA A 92 -12.55 -2.88 -12.11
C ALA A 92 -12.64 -3.77 -13.38
N GLY A 93 -12.66 -3.16 -14.56
CA GLY A 93 -12.64 -3.86 -15.86
C GLY A 93 -11.27 -4.43 -16.21
N ALA A 94 -10.21 -3.84 -15.68
CA ALA A 94 -8.82 -4.21 -16.03
C ALA A 94 -8.49 -5.69 -15.75
N GLU A 95 -9.12 -6.34 -14.76
CA GLU A 95 -8.89 -7.77 -14.48
C GLU A 95 -9.32 -8.66 -15.66
N ILE A 96 -10.40 -8.31 -16.34
CA ILE A 96 -10.91 -9.06 -17.50
C ILE A 96 -10.02 -8.80 -18.71
N GLU A 97 -9.70 -7.55 -18.97
CA GLU A 97 -8.92 -7.13 -20.12
C GLU A 97 -7.45 -7.60 -20.04
N LEU A 98 -6.84 -7.51 -18.87
CA LEU A 98 -5.50 -8.06 -18.63
C LEU A 98 -5.43 -9.57 -18.82
N ALA A 99 -6.53 -10.31 -18.59
CA ALA A 99 -6.51 -11.78 -18.67
C ALA A 99 -6.09 -12.29 -20.06
N GLU A 100 -6.37 -11.52 -21.11
CA GLU A 100 -6.02 -11.84 -22.50
C GLU A 100 -4.58 -11.41 -22.88
N ASN A 101 -3.91 -10.62 -22.03
CA ASN A 101 -2.58 -10.10 -22.29
C ASN A 101 -1.49 -11.13 -21.93
N GLU A 102 -0.54 -11.38 -22.83
CA GLU A 102 0.59 -12.29 -22.57
C GLU A 102 1.43 -11.85 -21.35
N ASN A 103 1.53 -10.54 -21.10
CA ASN A 103 2.26 -9.96 -19.99
C ASN A 103 1.38 -9.63 -18.78
N ARG A 104 0.18 -10.23 -18.70
CA ARG A 104 -0.85 -9.92 -17.68
C ARG A 104 -0.38 -9.84 -16.23
N PHE A 105 0.70 -10.53 -15.87
CA PHE A 105 1.25 -10.52 -14.49
C PHE A 105 2.38 -9.50 -14.29
N LYS A 106 2.88 -8.86 -15.37
CA LYS A 106 4.00 -7.92 -15.35
C LYS A 106 3.64 -6.55 -15.92
N ALA A 107 2.37 -6.32 -16.23
CA ALA A 107 1.90 -5.09 -16.83
C ALA A 107 2.28 -3.86 -15.99
N LEU A 108 1.97 -3.87 -14.69
CA LEU A 108 2.31 -2.76 -13.78
C LEU A 108 3.82 -2.58 -13.64
N LYS A 109 4.59 -3.66 -13.53
CA LYS A 109 6.05 -3.58 -13.47
C LYS A 109 6.64 -2.89 -14.69
N LYS A 110 6.14 -3.26 -15.89
CA LYS A 110 6.55 -2.65 -17.16
C LYS A 110 6.14 -1.19 -17.23
N ALA A 111 4.92 -0.87 -16.81
CA ALA A 111 4.39 0.47 -16.82
C ALA A 111 5.15 1.43 -15.89
N LEU A 112 5.56 0.96 -14.69
CA LEU A 112 6.31 1.77 -13.72
C LEU A 112 7.79 1.91 -14.05
N ALA A 113 8.38 1.05 -14.90
CA ALA A 113 9.81 1.04 -15.21
C ALA A 113 10.37 2.42 -15.63
N PRO A 114 9.66 3.26 -16.43
CA PRO A 114 10.16 4.57 -16.85
C PRO A 114 10.31 5.60 -15.72
N VAL A 115 9.71 5.36 -14.55
CA VAL A 115 9.66 6.32 -13.43
C VAL A 115 10.31 5.81 -12.14
N VAL A 116 10.69 4.53 -12.06
CA VAL A 116 11.27 3.94 -10.83
C VAL A 116 12.50 4.73 -10.34
N MET A 117 13.29 5.31 -11.25
CA MET A 117 14.49 6.07 -10.88
C MET A 117 14.20 7.50 -10.46
N ASP A 118 12.99 8.01 -10.71
CA ASP A 118 12.58 9.38 -10.40
C ASP A 118 12.11 9.51 -8.93
N TYR A 119 11.85 8.37 -8.25
CA TYR A 119 11.35 8.30 -6.88
C TYR A 119 12.29 7.52 -5.97
N ASP A 120 12.39 7.96 -4.70
CA ASP A 120 13.06 7.17 -3.65
C ASP A 120 12.22 5.95 -3.26
N TYR A 121 10.89 6.13 -3.20
CA TYR A 121 9.92 5.09 -2.85
C TYR A 121 8.69 5.13 -3.75
N ILE A 122 8.22 3.94 -4.14
CA ILE A 122 6.91 3.74 -4.77
C ILE A 122 6.09 2.89 -3.82
N ILE A 123 4.96 3.42 -3.34
CA ILE A 123 4.04 2.72 -2.43
C ILE A 123 2.80 2.33 -3.20
N ILE A 124 2.49 1.03 -3.25
CA ILE A 124 1.35 0.50 -4.01
C ILE A 124 0.23 0.12 -3.04
N ASP A 125 -0.93 0.75 -3.19
CA ASP A 125 -2.18 0.34 -2.51
C ASP A 125 -2.88 -0.73 -3.32
N CYS A 126 -3.12 -1.87 -2.69
CA CYS A 126 -3.69 -3.04 -3.34
C CYS A 126 -5.17 -3.24 -2.94
N PRO A 127 -6.03 -3.71 -3.87
CA PRO A 127 -7.39 -4.11 -3.53
C PRO A 127 -7.39 -5.29 -2.54
N PRO A 128 -8.53 -5.56 -1.87
CA PRO A 128 -8.63 -6.68 -0.91
C PRO A 128 -8.73 -8.05 -1.59
N SER A 129 -8.88 -8.10 -2.91
CA SER A 129 -8.95 -9.33 -3.69
C SER A 129 -7.56 -9.85 -4.06
N LEU A 130 -7.43 -11.16 -4.26
CA LEU A 130 -6.26 -11.78 -4.88
C LEU A 130 -6.51 -11.99 -6.38
N GLY A 131 -6.73 -10.91 -7.10
CA GLY A 131 -6.92 -10.90 -8.55
C GLY A 131 -5.64 -10.53 -9.31
N LEU A 132 -5.78 -10.34 -10.63
CA LEU A 132 -4.66 -9.96 -11.50
C LEU A 132 -4.02 -8.63 -11.10
N ILE A 133 -4.81 -7.66 -10.63
CA ILE A 133 -4.29 -6.36 -10.18
C ILE A 133 -3.36 -6.54 -8.97
N SER A 134 -3.79 -7.31 -7.96
CA SER A 134 -2.96 -7.60 -6.78
C SER A 134 -1.69 -8.36 -7.15
N LEU A 135 -1.79 -9.33 -8.07
CA LEU A 135 -0.62 -10.06 -8.57
C LEU A 135 0.34 -9.13 -9.32
N ASN A 136 -0.16 -8.18 -10.09
CA ASN A 136 0.66 -7.15 -10.75
C ASN A 136 1.38 -6.26 -9.73
N ALA A 137 0.68 -5.82 -8.68
CA ALA A 137 1.27 -5.03 -7.61
C ALA A 137 2.42 -5.77 -6.91
N LEU A 138 2.21 -7.04 -6.53
CA LEU A 138 3.24 -7.88 -5.91
C LEU A 138 4.40 -8.20 -6.87
N THR A 139 4.12 -8.37 -8.16
CA THR A 139 5.13 -8.61 -9.19
C THR A 139 6.00 -7.37 -9.46
N ALA A 140 5.43 -6.18 -9.31
CA ALA A 140 6.14 -4.91 -9.46
C ALA A 140 6.94 -4.49 -8.23
N SER A 141 6.74 -5.16 -7.07
CA SER A 141 7.30 -4.73 -5.80
C SER A 141 8.61 -5.43 -5.45
N ASP A 142 9.49 -4.71 -4.77
CA ASP A 142 10.68 -5.28 -4.12
C ASP A 142 10.29 -5.92 -2.79
N THR A 143 9.42 -5.26 -2.04
CA THR A 143 9.01 -5.74 -0.73
C THR A 143 7.51 -5.52 -0.46
N LEU A 144 7.00 -6.28 0.51
CA LEU A 144 5.61 -6.30 0.94
C LEU A 144 5.49 -5.94 2.42
N ILE A 145 4.67 -4.96 2.76
CA ILE A 145 4.22 -4.69 4.13
C ILE A 145 2.79 -5.23 4.28
N VAL A 146 2.56 -5.97 5.36
CA VAL A 146 1.26 -6.57 5.68
C VAL A 146 0.62 -5.83 6.85
N PRO A 147 -0.38 -4.95 6.61
CA PRO A 147 -1.19 -4.43 7.70
C PRO A 147 -2.04 -5.56 8.27
N LEU A 148 -1.97 -5.75 9.59
CA LEU A 148 -2.67 -6.83 10.29
C LEU A 148 -3.44 -6.28 11.49
N GLN A 149 -4.74 -6.53 11.53
CA GLN A 149 -5.54 -6.29 12.72
C GLN A 149 -5.49 -7.53 13.63
N CYS A 150 -5.24 -7.32 14.92
CA CYS A 150 -5.17 -8.42 15.89
C CYS A 150 -6.58 -8.96 16.20
N GLU A 151 -7.06 -9.85 15.34
CA GLU A 151 -8.35 -10.55 15.48
C GLU A 151 -8.13 -12.06 15.43
N TYR A 152 -9.12 -12.83 15.88
CA TYR A 152 -9.03 -14.28 16.02
C TYR A 152 -8.56 -15.01 14.74
N PHE A 153 -9.06 -14.59 13.57
CA PHE A 153 -8.69 -15.18 12.28
C PHE A 153 -7.47 -14.52 11.60
N ALA A 154 -6.74 -13.65 12.30
CA ALA A 154 -5.62 -12.92 11.72
C ALA A 154 -4.50 -13.84 11.23
N LEU A 155 -4.24 -14.92 11.94
CA LEU A 155 -3.17 -15.88 11.64
C LEU A 155 -3.51 -16.78 10.45
N GLU A 156 -4.76 -17.18 10.32
CA GLU A 156 -5.24 -17.94 9.16
C GLU A 156 -5.06 -17.11 7.89
N GLY A 157 -5.54 -15.84 7.91
CA GLY A 157 -5.36 -14.92 6.80
C GLY A 157 -3.89 -14.66 6.47
N LEU A 158 -3.02 -14.58 7.48
CA LEU A 158 -1.58 -14.43 7.28
C LEU A 158 -0.95 -15.66 6.62
N SER A 159 -1.35 -16.87 7.02
CA SER A 159 -0.88 -18.11 6.41
C SER A 159 -1.29 -18.23 4.93
N GLN A 160 -2.53 -17.86 4.60
CA GLN A 160 -3.02 -17.82 3.22
C GLN A 160 -2.23 -16.80 2.38
N LEU A 161 -1.99 -15.62 2.92
CA LEU A 161 -1.19 -14.58 2.27
C LEU A 161 0.22 -15.05 1.97
N LEU A 162 0.85 -15.81 2.86
CA LEU A 162 2.17 -16.38 2.61
C LEU A 162 2.19 -17.41 1.50
N GLY A 163 1.15 -18.21 1.39
CA GLY A 163 0.96 -19.11 0.25
C GLY A 163 1.00 -18.32 -1.06
N THR A 164 0.27 -17.21 -1.09
CA THR A 164 0.27 -16.28 -2.23
C THR A 164 1.65 -15.69 -2.52
N VAL A 165 2.33 -15.17 -1.49
CA VAL A 165 3.69 -14.60 -1.65
C VAL A 165 4.66 -15.65 -2.19
N ARG A 166 4.58 -16.88 -1.71
CA ARG A 166 5.41 -18.00 -2.24
C ARG A 166 5.12 -18.25 -3.71
N THR A 167 3.86 -18.29 -4.12
CA THR A 167 3.46 -18.47 -5.52
C THR A 167 3.99 -17.33 -6.39
N VAL A 168 3.87 -16.08 -5.93
CA VAL A 168 4.41 -14.93 -6.64
C VAL A 168 5.93 -15.02 -6.77
N LYS A 169 6.64 -15.39 -5.70
CA LYS A 169 8.11 -15.58 -5.73
C LYS A 169 8.52 -16.66 -6.72
N GLN A 170 7.82 -17.76 -6.76
CA GLN A 170 8.16 -18.89 -7.62
C GLN A 170 7.94 -18.62 -9.12
N HIS A 171 6.90 -17.85 -9.46
CA HIS A 171 6.46 -17.75 -10.85
C HIS A 171 6.60 -16.38 -11.48
N TYR A 172 6.61 -15.29 -10.69
CA TYR A 172 6.47 -13.93 -11.21
C TYR A 172 7.56 -12.96 -10.73
N ASN A 173 8.00 -13.07 -9.47
CA ASN A 173 8.97 -12.15 -8.88
C ASN A 173 9.78 -12.83 -7.76
N GLU A 174 10.89 -13.47 -8.11
CA GLU A 174 11.77 -14.18 -7.17
C GLU A 174 12.36 -13.30 -6.06
N HIS A 175 12.45 -11.99 -6.31
CA HIS A 175 13.05 -11.00 -5.40
C HIS A 175 12.05 -10.42 -4.40
N LEU A 176 10.73 -10.70 -4.54
CA LEU A 176 9.74 -10.18 -3.61
C LEU A 176 10.01 -10.67 -2.19
N GLU A 177 10.17 -9.75 -1.24
CA GLU A 177 10.39 -10.10 0.16
C GLU A 177 9.32 -9.53 1.10
N LEU A 178 9.08 -10.24 2.20
CA LEU A 178 8.29 -9.68 3.30
C LEU A 178 9.12 -8.63 4.03
N GLU A 179 8.75 -7.35 3.87
CA GLU A 179 9.34 -6.23 4.60
C GLU A 179 8.99 -6.32 6.09
N GLY A 180 7.71 -6.49 6.36
CA GLY A 180 7.26 -6.68 7.73
C GLY A 180 5.73 -6.68 7.89
N VAL A 181 5.31 -7.00 9.12
CA VAL A 181 3.90 -6.97 9.56
C VAL A 181 3.69 -5.73 10.41
N LEU A 182 2.72 -4.89 10.00
CA LEU A 182 2.32 -3.68 10.73
C LEU A 182 0.98 -3.92 11.44
N PHE A 183 0.99 -3.96 12.76
CA PHE A 183 -0.25 -4.07 13.53
C PHE A 183 -1.05 -2.79 13.47
N THR A 184 -2.30 -2.90 13.02
CA THR A 184 -3.25 -1.79 12.84
C THR A 184 -4.43 -1.92 13.79
N MET A 185 -5.14 -0.80 14.02
CA MET A 185 -6.29 -0.74 14.95
C MET A 185 -5.99 -1.35 16.31
N PHE A 186 -4.74 -1.20 16.75
CA PHE A 186 -4.22 -1.84 17.95
C PHE A 186 -4.81 -1.22 19.22
N ASP A 187 -5.32 -2.08 20.12
CA ASP A 187 -5.80 -1.70 21.45
C ASP A 187 -5.01 -2.46 22.52
N THR A 188 -4.19 -1.75 23.27
CA THR A 188 -3.31 -2.32 24.32
C THR A 188 -4.06 -3.03 25.45
N ARG A 189 -5.36 -2.83 25.58
CA ARG A 189 -6.18 -3.42 26.64
C ARG A 189 -6.60 -4.86 26.33
N LEU A 190 -6.49 -5.29 25.07
CA LEU A 190 -6.98 -6.60 24.63
C LEU A 190 -5.87 -7.66 24.75
N LYS A 191 -6.12 -8.71 25.55
CA LYS A 191 -5.20 -9.85 25.69
C LYS A 191 -4.95 -10.57 24.37
N LEU A 192 -5.97 -10.65 23.50
CA LEU A 192 -5.85 -11.26 22.17
C LEU A 192 -4.74 -10.62 21.33
N ASN A 193 -4.51 -9.32 21.49
CA ASN A 193 -3.48 -8.62 20.73
C ASN A 193 -2.08 -9.15 21.05
N GLN A 194 -1.81 -9.48 22.33
CA GLN A 194 -0.52 -10.07 22.71
C GLN A 194 -0.35 -11.47 22.11
N GLN A 195 -1.40 -12.30 22.18
CA GLN A 195 -1.36 -13.65 21.61
C GLN A 195 -1.07 -13.62 20.11
N VAL A 196 -1.77 -12.75 19.34
CA VAL A 196 -1.53 -12.60 17.89
C VAL A 196 -0.12 -12.11 17.61
N MET A 197 0.40 -11.20 18.42
CA MET A 197 1.77 -10.69 18.26
C MET A 197 2.80 -11.80 18.49
N ASP A 198 2.66 -12.56 19.57
CA ASP A 198 3.58 -13.66 19.91
C ASP A 198 3.60 -14.72 18.78
N GLU A 199 2.43 -15.03 18.22
CA GLU A 199 2.32 -15.93 17.08
C GLU A 199 2.97 -15.35 15.80
N VAL A 200 2.76 -14.06 15.50
CA VAL A 200 3.43 -13.41 14.37
C VAL A 200 4.95 -13.43 14.55
N ASP A 201 5.45 -13.18 15.75
CA ASP A 201 6.89 -13.23 16.04
C ASP A 201 7.45 -14.66 15.95
N ASN A 202 6.67 -15.69 16.31
CA ASN A 202 7.04 -17.09 16.14
C ASN A 202 7.13 -17.50 14.66
N PHE A 203 6.16 -17.09 13.84
CA PHE A 203 6.14 -17.42 12.41
C PHE A 203 7.10 -16.56 11.58
N PHE A 204 7.34 -15.31 12.00
CA PHE A 204 8.15 -14.32 11.28
C PHE A 204 9.11 -13.60 12.23
N PRO A 205 10.13 -14.28 12.72
CA PRO A 205 11.10 -13.67 13.63
C PRO A 205 11.65 -12.35 13.06
N ASN A 206 11.55 -11.28 13.85
CA ASN A 206 12.03 -9.94 13.51
C ASN A 206 11.33 -9.24 12.33
N LYS A 207 10.19 -9.76 11.83
CA LYS A 207 9.42 -9.11 10.76
C LYS A 207 8.28 -8.25 11.30
N ALA A 208 7.84 -8.41 12.54
CA ALA A 208 6.86 -7.49 13.15
C ALA A 208 7.49 -6.11 13.41
N TYR A 209 6.79 -5.05 12.98
CA TYR A 209 7.17 -3.70 13.37
C TYR A 209 6.89 -3.48 14.85
N LYS A 210 7.84 -2.82 15.55
CA LYS A 210 7.68 -2.45 16.96
C LYS A 210 6.59 -1.39 17.14
N THR A 211 6.46 -0.52 16.14
CA THR A 211 5.42 0.50 16.08
C THR A 211 4.07 -0.14 15.72
N LYS A 212 3.02 0.26 16.43
CA LYS A 212 1.63 -0.20 16.23
C LYS A 212 0.75 0.99 15.94
N ILE A 213 -0.18 0.86 15.00
CA ILE A 213 -1.11 1.93 14.64
C ILE A 213 -2.37 1.79 15.50
N PRO A 214 -2.69 2.76 16.36
CA PRO A 214 -3.84 2.68 17.24
C PRO A 214 -5.15 2.81 16.47
N ARG A 215 -6.22 2.23 17.00
CA ARG A 215 -7.57 2.52 16.52
C ARG A 215 -7.89 3.99 16.79
N SER A 216 -8.37 4.72 15.75
CA SER A 216 -8.66 6.14 15.88
C SER A 216 -9.72 6.59 14.89
N VAL A 217 -10.72 7.33 15.37
CA VAL A 217 -11.74 7.97 14.56
C VAL A 217 -11.11 8.97 13.58
N LYS A 218 -10.03 9.64 13.98
CA LYS A 218 -9.29 10.59 13.12
C LYS A 218 -8.72 9.97 11.85
N LEU A 219 -8.35 8.68 11.88
CA LEU A 219 -7.92 7.95 10.68
C LEU A 219 -9.09 7.62 9.74
N ALA A 220 -10.30 7.48 10.26
CA ALA A 220 -11.50 7.28 9.44
C ALA A 220 -12.03 8.59 8.86
N GLU A 221 -11.88 9.71 9.58
CA GLU A 221 -12.31 11.04 9.14
C GLU A 221 -11.39 11.64 8.07
N ALA A 222 -10.06 11.51 8.23
CA ALA A 222 -9.06 12.17 7.39
C ALA A 222 -9.29 12.00 5.87
N PRO A 223 -9.65 10.79 5.35
CA PRO A 223 -9.92 10.63 3.92
C PRO A 223 -11.09 11.47 3.40
N SER A 224 -12.12 11.75 4.21
CA SER A 224 -13.25 12.60 3.79
C SER A 224 -12.87 14.06 3.58
N PHE A 225 -11.72 14.48 4.10
CA PHE A 225 -11.12 15.79 3.87
C PHE A 225 -10.02 15.77 2.79
N GLY A 226 -9.72 14.58 2.20
CA GLY A 226 -8.62 14.41 1.25
C GLY A 226 -7.26 14.72 1.88
N GLU A 227 -7.08 14.42 3.17
CA GLU A 227 -5.88 14.76 3.91
C GLU A 227 -5.24 13.56 4.60
N PRO A 228 -3.97 13.25 4.34
CA PRO A 228 -3.22 12.28 5.13
C PRO A 228 -3.18 12.69 6.60
N ILE A 229 -3.21 11.72 7.54
CA ILE A 229 -3.33 11.98 8.98
C ILE A 229 -2.29 12.96 9.53
N ILE A 230 -1.09 13.01 8.97
CA ILE A 230 -0.02 13.89 9.43
C ILE A 230 -0.26 15.37 9.11
N TYR A 231 -1.20 15.65 8.20
CA TYR A 231 -1.65 16.99 7.84
C TYR A 231 -3.02 17.29 8.46
N TYR A 232 -3.95 16.31 8.44
CA TYR A 232 -5.30 16.44 9.02
C TYR A 232 -5.26 16.68 10.54
N GLU A 233 -4.50 15.85 11.27
CA GLU A 233 -4.40 15.98 12.74
C GLU A 233 -2.96 15.70 13.20
N LYS A 234 -2.12 16.70 12.96
CA LYS A 234 -0.66 16.64 13.12
C LYS A 234 -0.17 16.10 14.46
N TYR A 235 -0.89 16.42 15.54
CA TYR A 235 -0.50 16.10 16.92
C TYR A 235 -1.27 14.91 17.51
N SER A 236 -2.02 14.19 16.69
CA SER A 236 -2.76 13.01 17.13
C SER A 236 -1.85 11.80 17.34
N LYS A 237 -2.30 10.88 18.20
CA LYS A 237 -1.61 9.59 18.43
C LYS A 237 -1.34 8.83 17.12
N PRO A 238 -2.31 8.67 16.18
CA PRO A 238 -2.03 7.98 14.93
C PRO A 238 -1.04 8.72 14.03
N SER A 239 -1.03 10.06 14.02
CA SER A 239 -0.02 10.84 13.30
C SER A 239 1.40 10.53 13.80
N PHE A 240 1.59 10.54 15.12
CA PHE A 240 2.88 10.15 15.72
C PHE A 240 3.22 8.67 15.43
N ALA A 241 2.24 7.77 15.45
CA ALA A 241 2.47 6.37 15.17
C ALA A 241 2.96 6.15 13.72
N TYR A 242 2.35 6.79 12.71
CA TYR A 242 2.81 6.68 11.33
C TYR A 242 4.19 7.32 11.11
N LYS A 243 4.48 8.46 11.75
CA LYS A 243 5.84 9.04 11.72
C LYS A 243 6.88 8.08 12.30
N LYS A 244 6.57 7.46 13.46
CA LYS A 244 7.46 6.48 14.12
C LYS A 244 7.62 5.21 13.28
N PHE A 245 6.55 4.71 12.68
CA PHE A 245 6.59 3.58 11.74
C PHE A 245 7.51 3.89 10.54
N THR A 246 7.37 5.10 9.97
CA THR A 246 8.23 5.53 8.87
C THR A 246 9.70 5.62 9.29
N ASP A 247 10.00 6.11 10.51
CA ASP A 247 11.36 6.12 11.04
C ASP A 247 11.91 4.71 11.24
N GLU A 248 11.07 3.78 11.71
CA GLU A 248 11.44 2.38 11.90
C GLU A 248 11.72 1.71 10.55
N PHE A 249 10.87 1.95 9.55
CA PHE A 249 11.09 1.48 8.18
C PHE A 249 12.41 1.99 7.61
N LEU A 250 12.64 3.31 7.64
CA LEU A 250 13.84 3.93 7.07
C LEU A 250 15.15 3.47 7.73
N LYS A 251 15.12 3.05 8.99
CA LYS A 251 16.28 2.49 9.70
C LYS A 251 16.65 1.08 9.27
N LYS A 252 15.74 0.38 8.61
CA LYS A 252 15.95 -0.99 8.12
C LYS A 252 16.45 -1.03 6.67
N GLN A 253 16.46 0.14 5.99
CA GLN A 253 16.93 0.29 4.61
C GLN A 253 18.43 0.58 4.59
#